data_2dbe1d2ccbe6d7a7cffef75074d7b12c
#
_entry.id   2dbe1d2ccbe6d7a7cffef75074d7b12c
#
_cell.length_a   1.000
_cell.length_b   1.000
_cell.length_c   1.000
_cell.angle_alpha   90.00
_cell.angle_beta   90.00
_cell.angle_gamma   90.00
#
_symmetry.space_group_name_H-M   'P 1'
#
loop_
_entity.id
_entity.type
_entity.pdbx_description
1 polymer ?
#
loop_
_entity_poly.entity_id
_entity_poly.type
_entity_poly.pdbx_seq_one_letter_code
_entity_poly.pdbx_strand_id
1 'polypeptide(L)'
;STSESANAAFTLTINIPVISIKISTNPGASTSHSINRPTYSLQDVDGDGYLDIVESEKESELKVTRSAIGRTNMLKSVTNSLGGTFTLDYVHTTPTYGLPGGKWVMSALTVDDGIHDDGPVMTTAFEYKDGKRDRHEREFLGFGEVITKNLDTENGNSVYRQAVENYDVANYYTQGNVTA
;
A
#
# COMPACT_ATOMS: atom_id res chain seq x y z
N SER A 1 -1.27 20.09 -21.90
CA SER A 1 -0.68 19.48 -23.11
C SER A 1 0.11 20.54 -23.86
N THR A 2 1.33 20.24 -24.21
CA THR A 2 2.19 21.11 -25.02
C THR A 2 2.39 20.44 -26.38
N SER A 3 2.07 21.13 -27.48
CA SER A 3 2.29 20.64 -28.83
C SER A 3 3.23 21.60 -29.57
N GLU A 4 4.30 21.08 -30.13
CA GLU A 4 5.18 21.79 -31.06
C GLU A 4 5.06 21.18 -32.46
N SER A 5 4.93 22.06 -33.48
CA SER A 5 4.92 21.63 -34.88
C SER A 5 5.92 22.49 -35.67
N ALA A 6 6.80 21.87 -36.42
CA ALA A 6 7.71 22.52 -37.33
C ALA A 6 7.41 22.09 -38.77
N ASN A 7 7.17 23.06 -39.66
CA ASN A 7 6.94 22.85 -41.08
C ASN A 7 8.03 23.54 -41.88
N ALA A 8 8.70 22.81 -42.76
CA ALA A 8 9.63 23.36 -43.75
C ALA A 8 9.10 23.13 -45.17
N ALA A 9 8.98 24.21 -45.93
CA ALA A 9 8.58 24.15 -47.33
C ALA A 9 9.64 24.81 -48.18
N PHE A 10 9.99 24.21 -49.35
CA PHE A 10 10.84 24.87 -50.33
C PHE A 10 10.26 24.74 -51.71
N THR A 11 10.49 25.79 -52.49
CA THR A 11 9.99 25.89 -53.84
C THR A 11 11.16 26.03 -54.81
N LEU A 12 11.28 25.14 -55.78
CA LEU A 12 12.22 25.24 -56.85
C LEU A 12 11.49 25.74 -58.12
N THR A 13 11.96 26.86 -58.65
CA THR A 13 11.42 27.40 -59.92
C THR A 13 12.48 27.28 -61.02
N ILE A 14 12.19 26.54 -62.07
CA ILE A 14 13.06 26.38 -63.23
C ILE A 14 12.41 27.12 -64.37
N ASN A 15 13.08 28.18 -64.90
CA ASN A 15 12.62 28.96 -66.03
C ASN A 15 13.37 28.50 -67.31
N ILE A 16 12.63 27.95 -68.26
CA ILE A 16 13.13 27.64 -69.63
C ILE A 16 12.48 28.65 -70.59
N PRO A 17 13.15 29.15 -71.67
CA PRO A 17 12.67 30.27 -72.46
C PRO A 17 11.26 30.17 -73.06
N VAL A 18 10.65 29.00 -73.02
CA VAL A 18 9.30 28.78 -73.59
C VAL A 18 8.33 28.19 -72.56
N ILE A 19 8.83 27.59 -71.45
CA ILE A 19 8.00 26.90 -70.46
C ILE A 19 8.57 27.18 -69.07
N SER A 20 7.77 27.72 -68.18
CA SER A 20 8.11 27.85 -66.75
C SER A 20 7.50 26.68 -65.99
N ILE A 21 8.33 25.84 -65.43
CA ILE A 21 7.93 24.74 -64.57
C ILE A 21 8.18 25.15 -63.10
N LYS A 22 7.11 25.25 -62.34
CA LYS A 22 7.18 25.52 -60.92
C LYS A 22 6.91 24.19 -60.17
N ILE A 23 7.92 23.65 -59.57
CA ILE A 23 7.80 22.48 -58.69
C ILE A 23 7.87 22.97 -57.27
N SER A 24 6.77 22.87 -56.51
CA SER A 24 6.75 23.10 -55.08
C SER A 24 6.60 21.76 -54.40
N THR A 25 7.60 21.38 -53.64
CA THR A 25 7.56 20.22 -52.77
C THR A 25 7.42 20.70 -51.33
N ASN A 26 6.42 20.23 -50.67
CA ASN A 26 6.20 20.52 -49.24
C ASN A 26 6.38 19.23 -48.43
N PRO A 27 7.63 18.83 -48.15
CA PRO A 27 7.87 17.71 -47.25
C PRO A 27 7.53 18.19 -45.84
N GLY A 28 6.26 18.10 -45.50
CA GLY A 28 5.82 18.39 -44.14
C GLY A 28 6.29 17.30 -43.19
N ALA A 29 7.29 17.58 -42.39
CA ALA A 29 7.56 16.79 -41.20
C ALA A 29 6.85 17.47 -40.03
N SER A 30 5.76 16.90 -39.55
CA SER A 30 5.12 17.33 -38.32
C SER A 30 5.52 16.35 -37.21
N THR A 31 6.25 16.82 -36.24
CA THR A 31 6.46 16.12 -34.98
C THR A 31 5.54 16.72 -33.94
N SER A 32 4.55 15.98 -33.50
CA SER A 32 3.71 16.39 -32.37
C SER A 32 4.18 15.63 -31.11
N HIS A 33 4.65 16.37 -30.12
CA HIS A 33 4.88 15.84 -28.77
C HIS A 33 3.72 16.32 -27.90
N SER A 34 2.93 15.37 -27.41
CA SER A 34 1.94 15.70 -26.37
C SER A 34 2.38 15.05 -25.06
N ILE A 35 2.62 15.86 -24.06
CA ILE A 35 2.82 15.40 -22.68
C ILE A 35 1.50 15.61 -21.95
N ASN A 36 0.81 14.52 -21.64
CA ASN A 36 -0.35 14.57 -20.76
C ASN A 36 0.14 14.36 -19.33
N ARG A 37 0.00 15.40 -18.52
CA ARG A 37 0.27 15.32 -17.10
C ARG A 37 -1.07 15.25 -16.35
N PRO A 38 -1.39 14.15 -15.69
CA PRO A 38 -2.55 14.12 -14.81
C PRO A 38 -2.30 15.06 -13.63
N THR A 39 -3.23 15.96 -13.37
CA THR A 39 -3.19 16.87 -12.22
C THR A 39 -3.54 16.14 -10.93
N TYR A 40 -4.31 15.06 -11.05
CA TYR A 40 -4.75 14.21 -9.95
C TYR A 40 -4.49 12.74 -10.27
N SER A 41 -4.03 11.99 -9.29
CA SER A 41 -4.00 10.53 -9.34
C SER A 41 -4.37 9.93 -7.99
N LEU A 42 -4.91 8.73 -8.02
CA LEU A 42 -5.18 7.95 -6.81
C LEU A 42 -4.11 6.86 -6.71
N GLN A 43 -3.32 6.89 -5.65
CA GLN A 43 -2.24 5.93 -5.42
C GLN A 43 -2.13 5.68 -3.91
N ASP A 44 -1.86 4.45 -3.54
CA ASP A 44 -1.48 4.12 -2.17
C ASP A 44 -0.01 4.51 -1.98
N VAL A 45 0.22 5.65 -1.33
CA VAL A 45 1.56 6.25 -1.18
C VAL A 45 2.27 5.74 0.08
N ASP A 46 1.51 5.46 1.14
CA ASP A 46 2.07 5.00 2.41
C ASP A 46 2.00 3.48 2.61
N GLY A 47 1.38 2.75 1.67
CA GLY A 47 1.33 1.30 1.66
C GLY A 47 0.30 0.72 2.63
N ASP A 48 -0.70 1.50 3.03
CA ASP A 48 -1.75 1.06 3.97
C ASP A 48 -2.88 0.27 3.29
N GLY A 49 -2.87 0.19 1.96
CA GLY A 49 -3.85 -0.51 1.14
C GLY A 49 -5.06 0.35 0.74
N TYR A 50 -5.09 1.62 1.11
CA TYR A 50 -6.10 2.59 0.70
C TYR A 50 -5.51 3.59 -0.29
N LEU A 51 -6.37 4.14 -1.15
CA LEU A 51 -5.92 5.08 -2.16
C LEU A 51 -5.85 6.50 -1.60
N ASP A 52 -4.69 7.11 -1.70
CA ASP A 52 -4.43 8.51 -1.39
C ASP A 52 -4.66 9.39 -2.62
N ILE A 53 -4.93 10.67 -2.40
CA ILE A 53 -5.02 11.66 -3.46
C ILE A 53 -3.64 12.29 -3.64
N VAL A 54 -3.09 12.12 -4.83
CA VAL A 54 -1.83 12.75 -5.23
C VAL A 54 -2.15 13.86 -6.23
N GLU A 55 -1.80 15.10 -5.88
CA GLU A 55 -2.04 16.30 -6.67
C GLU A 55 -0.70 16.90 -7.11
N SER A 56 -0.62 17.34 -8.37
CA SER A 56 0.53 18.09 -8.91
C SER A 56 0.05 19.17 -9.86
N GLU A 57 -0.04 20.39 -9.39
CA GLU A 57 -0.38 21.55 -10.23
C GLU A 57 0.86 22.12 -10.94
N LYS A 58 2.04 21.99 -10.34
CA LYS A 58 3.33 22.47 -10.86
C LYS A 58 4.36 21.34 -10.88
N GLU A 59 5.36 21.46 -11.76
CA GLU A 59 6.45 20.44 -11.88
C GLU A 59 7.26 20.22 -10.61
N SER A 60 7.35 21.24 -9.78
CA SER A 60 8.15 21.22 -8.55
C SER A 60 7.34 20.95 -7.29
N GLU A 61 6.03 20.70 -7.42
CA GLU A 61 5.14 20.61 -6.27
C GLU A 61 4.29 19.34 -6.36
N LEU A 62 4.44 18.48 -5.36
CA LEU A 62 3.65 17.28 -5.18
C LEU A 62 2.97 17.37 -3.82
N LYS A 63 1.63 17.32 -3.82
CA LYS A 63 0.83 17.29 -2.60
C LYS A 63 0.17 15.93 -2.47
N VAL A 64 0.33 15.31 -1.31
CA VAL A 64 -0.31 14.04 -0.97
C VAL A 64 -1.33 14.27 0.14
N THR A 65 -2.58 13.93 -0.14
CA THR A 65 -3.64 13.91 0.87
C THR A 65 -3.96 12.45 1.18
N ARG A 66 -3.56 12.01 2.37
CA ARG A 66 -3.77 10.63 2.80
C ARG A 66 -5.24 10.32 2.98
N SER A 67 -5.60 9.10 2.67
CA SER A 67 -6.95 8.58 2.91
C SER A 67 -7.29 8.65 4.39
N ALA A 68 -8.46 9.18 4.71
CA ALA A 68 -9.00 9.13 6.06
C ALA A 68 -9.68 7.79 6.37
N ILE A 69 -9.77 6.91 5.39
CA ILE A 69 -10.32 5.56 5.54
C ILE A 69 -9.23 4.71 6.17
N GLY A 70 -9.21 4.62 7.48
CA GLY A 70 -8.35 3.69 8.19
C GLY A 70 -8.94 2.27 8.20
N ARG A 71 -8.56 1.48 9.18
CA ARG A 71 -9.08 0.13 9.38
C ARG A 71 -10.62 0.10 9.42
N THR A 72 -11.21 -0.32 8.32
CA THR A 72 -12.66 -0.48 8.15
C THR A 72 -13.01 -1.97 8.07
N ASN A 73 -14.24 -2.31 8.46
CA ASN A 73 -14.77 -3.68 8.38
C ASN A 73 -14.00 -4.73 9.20
N MET A 74 -13.24 -4.32 10.23
CA MET A 74 -12.61 -5.24 11.16
C MET A 74 -13.46 -5.38 12.41
N LEU A 75 -13.46 -6.58 12.99
CA LEU A 75 -14.19 -6.87 14.22
C LEU A 75 -13.55 -6.10 15.38
N LYS A 76 -14.30 -5.20 16.01
CA LYS A 76 -13.80 -4.39 17.13
C LYS A 76 -14.01 -5.07 18.48
N SER A 77 -15.19 -5.59 18.69
CA SER A 77 -15.53 -6.25 19.95
C SER A 77 -16.67 -7.26 19.77
N VAL A 78 -16.70 -8.23 20.66
CA VAL A 78 -17.78 -9.22 20.78
C VAL A 78 -18.16 -9.31 22.24
N THR A 79 -19.44 -9.15 22.54
CA THR A 79 -19.98 -9.41 23.89
C THR A 79 -20.79 -10.69 23.86
N ASN A 80 -20.47 -11.62 24.73
CA ASN A 80 -21.20 -12.87 24.86
C ASN A 80 -22.49 -12.70 25.69
N SER A 81 -23.33 -13.72 25.71
CA SER A 81 -24.61 -13.68 26.43
C SER A 81 -24.47 -13.65 27.95
N LEU A 82 -23.28 -13.88 28.50
CA LEU A 82 -22.96 -13.84 29.92
C LEU A 82 -22.32 -12.52 30.36
N GLY A 83 -22.16 -11.55 29.42
CA GLY A 83 -21.58 -10.25 29.68
C GLY A 83 -20.09 -10.15 29.35
N GLY A 84 -19.37 -11.27 29.20
CA GLY A 84 -17.95 -11.25 28.87
C GLY A 84 -17.70 -10.59 27.50
N THR A 85 -16.66 -9.75 27.41
CA THR A 85 -16.35 -8.96 26.22
C THR A 85 -14.93 -9.24 25.75
N PHE A 86 -14.77 -9.44 24.43
CA PHE A 86 -13.50 -9.52 23.73
C PHE A 86 -13.33 -8.25 22.90
N THR A 87 -12.26 -7.51 23.13
CA THR A 87 -11.92 -6.32 22.36
C THR A 87 -10.63 -6.58 21.58
N LEU A 88 -10.66 -6.26 20.28
CA LEU A 88 -9.55 -6.49 19.37
C LEU A 88 -9.00 -5.16 18.85
N ASP A 89 -7.69 -5.01 18.93
CA ASP A 89 -6.96 -3.91 18.31
C ASP A 89 -6.12 -4.39 17.14
N TYR A 90 -5.93 -3.51 16.17
CA TYR A 90 -5.22 -3.83 14.93
C TYR A 90 -4.19 -2.76 14.64
N VAL A 91 -3.10 -3.18 13.98
CA VAL A 91 -2.07 -2.30 13.46
C VAL A 91 -1.73 -2.70 12.02
N HIS A 92 -1.40 -1.73 11.20
CA HIS A 92 -0.85 -2.00 9.88
C HIS A 92 0.65 -2.23 9.99
N THR A 93 1.14 -3.36 9.48
CA THR A 93 2.58 -3.64 9.50
C THR A 93 3.31 -2.72 8.54
N THR A 94 4.52 -2.30 8.91
CA THR A 94 5.34 -1.47 8.03
C THR A 94 5.66 -2.22 6.74
N PRO A 95 5.44 -1.62 5.56
CA PRO A 95 5.82 -2.20 4.30
C PRO A 95 7.32 -2.53 4.24
N THR A 96 7.65 -3.71 3.76
CA THR A 96 9.03 -4.20 3.59
C THR A 96 9.23 -4.74 2.19
N TYR A 97 10.49 -5.02 1.82
CA TYR A 97 10.77 -5.68 0.54
C TYR A 97 10.09 -7.04 0.40
N GLY A 98 9.99 -7.79 1.50
CA GLY A 98 9.29 -9.08 1.55
C GLY A 98 7.77 -8.95 1.52
N LEU A 99 7.23 -7.86 2.05
CA LEU A 99 5.79 -7.57 2.13
C LEU A 99 5.52 -6.12 1.75
N PRO A 100 5.55 -5.77 0.44
CA PRO A 100 5.53 -4.38 -0.03
C PRO A 100 4.28 -3.57 0.36
N GLY A 101 3.12 -4.21 0.49
CA GLY A 101 1.88 -3.54 0.85
C GLY A 101 1.53 -3.61 2.33
N GLY A 102 2.43 -4.14 3.19
CA GLY A 102 2.08 -4.39 4.58
C GLY A 102 0.84 -5.30 4.75
N LYS A 103 0.36 -5.41 5.97
CA LYS A 103 -0.90 -6.10 6.30
C LYS A 103 -1.50 -5.52 7.57
N TRP A 104 -2.81 -5.42 7.64
CA TRP A 104 -3.51 -5.23 8.89
C TRP A 104 -3.48 -6.52 9.70
N VAL A 105 -2.97 -6.44 10.91
CA VAL A 105 -2.84 -7.57 11.84
C VAL A 105 -3.43 -7.21 13.20
N MET A 106 -3.88 -8.19 13.93
CA MET A 106 -4.33 -8.00 15.31
C MET A 106 -3.12 -7.66 16.18
N SER A 107 -3.13 -6.51 16.83
CA SER A 107 -2.04 -6.07 17.72
C SER A 107 -2.31 -6.38 19.18
N ALA A 108 -3.57 -6.41 19.59
CA ALA A 108 -3.94 -6.78 20.94
C ALA A 108 -5.32 -7.44 20.99
N LEU A 109 -5.47 -8.32 21.96
CA LEU A 109 -6.72 -8.91 22.39
C LEU A 109 -6.90 -8.62 23.87
N THR A 110 -7.99 -7.97 24.22
CA THR A 110 -8.38 -7.70 25.61
C THR A 110 -9.63 -8.50 25.94
N VAL A 111 -9.59 -9.24 27.02
CA VAL A 111 -10.68 -10.09 27.49
C VAL A 111 -11.15 -9.61 28.84
N ASP A 112 -12.42 -9.27 28.91
CA ASP A 112 -13.15 -8.91 30.13
C ASP A 112 -14.15 -10.03 30.44
N ASP A 113 -14.17 -10.56 31.65
CA ASP A 113 -15.08 -11.64 32.04
C ASP A 113 -16.54 -11.20 32.19
N GLY A 114 -16.79 -9.90 32.33
CA GLY A 114 -18.11 -9.30 32.48
C GLY A 114 -18.79 -9.58 33.83
N ILE A 115 -18.05 -10.09 34.80
CA ILE A 115 -18.59 -10.45 36.13
C ILE A 115 -18.35 -9.34 37.16
N HIS A 116 -17.25 -8.64 37.03
CA HIS A 116 -16.82 -7.60 37.96
C HIS A 116 -16.61 -6.29 37.20
N ASP A 117 -17.26 -5.21 37.67
CA ASP A 117 -17.13 -3.87 37.06
C ASP A 117 -15.68 -3.33 37.08
N ASP A 118 -14.84 -3.79 38.04
CA ASP A 118 -13.42 -3.47 38.17
C ASP A 118 -12.54 -4.74 38.16
N GLY A 119 -12.99 -5.81 37.51
CA GLY A 119 -12.26 -7.09 37.45
C GLY A 119 -10.98 -7.02 36.61
N PRO A 120 -10.05 -7.96 36.84
CA PRO A 120 -8.82 -8.02 36.07
C PRO A 120 -9.11 -8.31 34.60
N VAL A 121 -8.66 -7.41 33.73
CA VAL A 121 -8.76 -7.56 32.29
C VAL A 121 -7.49 -8.27 31.78
N MET A 122 -7.67 -9.36 31.03
CA MET A 122 -6.54 -10.07 30.41
C MET A 122 -6.19 -9.42 29.08
N THR A 123 -4.98 -8.93 28.93
CA THR A 123 -4.51 -8.36 27.66
C THR A 123 -3.37 -9.20 27.11
N THR A 124 -3.53 -9.56 25.84
CA THR A 124 -2.49 -10.25 25.05
C THR A 124 -2.10 -9.36 23.89
N ALA A 125 -0.82 -9.04 23.77
CA ALA A 125 -0.27 -8.28 22.64
C ALA A 125 0.43 -9.21 21.66
N PHE A 126 0.36 -8.86 20.37
CA PHE A 126 0.96 -9.62 19.29
C PHE A 126 1.92 -8.74 18.47
N GLU A 127 3.09 -9.31 18.15
CA GLU A 127 4.05 -8.71 17.22
C GLU A 127 4.35 -9.69 16.10
N TYR A 128 4.53 -9.14 14.89
CA TYR A 128 4.73 -9.93 13.68
C TYR A 128 5.99 -9.45 12.97
N LYS A 129 6.85 -10.41 12.55
CA LYS A 129 8.08 -10.11 11.83
C LYS A 129 8.20 -10.99 10.59
N ASP A 130 9.06 -10.57 9.69
CA ASP A 130 9.42 -11.32 8.49
C ASP A 130 8.21 -11.71 7.63
N GLY A 131 7.28 -10.76 7.47
CA GLY A 131 6.15 -10.93 6.56
C GLY A 131 6.63 -11.13 5.13
N LYS A 132 6.09 -12.15 4.44
CA LYS A 132 6.52 -12.52 3.10
C LYS A 132 5.36 -12.69 2.15
N ARG A 133 5.56 -12.15 0.94
CA ARG A 133 4.67 -12.33 -0.20
C ARG A 133 5.44 -13.00 -1.34
N ASP A 134 4.90 -14.06 -1.89
CA ASP A 134 5.40 -14.63 -3.14
C ASP A 134 5.03 -13.72 -4.30
N ARG A 135 6.02 -13.37 -5.13
CA ARG A 135 5.85 -12.48 -6.27
C ARG A 135 5.33 -13.19 -7.52
N HIS A 136 5.62 -14.49 -7.65
CA HIS A 136 5.14 -15.32 -8.75
C HIS A 136 3.68 -15.70 -8.56
N GLU A 137 3.38 -16.29 -7.41
CA GLU A 137 2.02 -16.70 -7.06
C GLU A 137 1.16 -15.51 -6.61
N ARG A 138 1.77 -14.35 -6.33
CA ARG A 138 1.12 -13.13 -5.81
C ARG A 138 0.36 -13.35 -4.51
N GLU A 139 0.82 -14.28 -3.72
CA GLU A 139 0.18 -14.72 -2.48
C GLU A 139 0.97 -14.30 -1.24
N PHE A 140 0.24 -14.05 -0.15
CA PHE A 140 0.83 -13.79 1.15
C PHE A 140 1.15 -15.12 1.84
N LEU A 141 2.43 -15.38 2.12
CA LEU A 141 2.90 -16.63 2.71
C LEU A 141 2.85 -16.65 4.25
N GLY A 142 2.59 -15.52 4.89
CA GLY A 142 2.54 -15.41 6.34
C GLY A 142 3.69 -14.56 6.91
N PHE A 143 3.81 -14.61 8.22
CA PHE A 143 4.90 -14.01 8.99
C PHE A 143 5.85 -15.12 9.45
N GLY A 144 7.16 -14.88 9.35
CA GLY A 144 8.18 -15.83 9.76
C GLY A 144 8.30 -15.93 11.28
N GLU A 145 8.00 -14.87 12.02
CA GLU A 145 8.00 -14.85 13.47
C GLU A 145 6.73 -14.17 14.00
N VAL A 146 6.08 -14.83 14.96
CA VAL A 146 4.96 -14.28 15.73
C VAL A 146 5.30 -14.32 17.21
N ILE A 147 5.22 -13.16 17.87
CA ILE A 147 5.49 -13.01 19.28
C ILE A 147 4.18 -12.73 20.00
N THR A 148 3.81 -13.59 20.93
CA THR A 148 2.64 -13.42 21.80
C THR A 148 3.11 -13.01 23.19
N LYS A 149 2.61 -11.89 23.71
CA LYS A 149 2.95 -11.33 25.02
C LYS A 149 1.70 -11.20 25.87
N ASN A 150 1.68 -11.87 27.02
CA ASN A 150 0.63 -11.68 28.01
C ASN A 150 1.04 -10.54 28.95
N LEU A 151 0.16 -9.56 29.13
CA LEU A 151 0.42 -8.34 29.85
C LEU A 151 -0.28 -8.37 31.22
N ASP A 152 0.46 -7.97 32.25
CA ASP A 152 -0.09 -7.71 33.58
C ASP A 152 -0.68 -6.29 33.60
N THR A 153 -1.99 -6.19 33.46
CA THR A 153 -2.70 -4.93 33.39
C THR A 153 -2.74 -4.19 34.74
N GLU A 154 -2.57 -4.90 35.85
CA GLU A 154 -2.53 -4.32 37.20
C GLU A 154 -1.18 -3.66 37.49
N ASN A 155 -0.10 -4.12 36.85
CA ASN A 155 1.27 -3.63 37.04
C ASN A 155 1.80 -2.89 35.80
N GLY A 156 1.01 -2.00 35.22
CA GLY A 156 1.45 -1.11 34.15
C GLY A 156 1.71 -1.79 32.82
N ASN A 157 1.00 -2.87 32.52
CA ASN A 157 1.13 -3.65 31.27
C ASN A 157 2.53 -4.30 31.13
N SER A 158 3.15 -4.70 32.22
CA SER A 158 4.40 -5.44 32.18
C SER A 158 4.19 -6.82 31.56
N VAL A 159 5.15 -7.28 30.73
CA VAL A 159 5.08 -8.62 30.15
C VAL A 159 5.43 -9.67 31.20
N TYR A 160 4.51 -10.55 31.56
CA TYR A 160 4.77 -11.64 32.48
C TYR A 160 4.99 -12.99 31.78
N ARG A 161 4.51 -13.12 30.54
CA ARG A 161 4.73 -14.32 29.73
C ARG A 161 4.90 -13.93 28.26
N GLN A 162 5.90 -14.54 27.61
CA GLN A 162 6.12 -14.37 26.18
C GLN A 162 6.29 -15.74 25.53
N ALA A 163 5.66 -15.92 24.39
CA ALA A 163 5.89 -17.04 23.47
C ALA A 163 6.37 -16.48 22.13
N VAL A 164 7.36 -17.14 21.54
CA VAL A 164 7.86 -16.82 20.19
C VAL A 164 7.67 -18.06 19.34
N GLU A 165 6.97 -17.91 18.24
CA GLU A 165 6.70 -18.98 17.29
C GLU A 165 7.31 -18.63 15.96
N ASN A 166 8.11 -19.54 15.41
CA ASN A 166 8.72 -19.38 14.09
C ASN A 166 8.01 -20.24 13.07
N TYR A 167 7.73 -19.64 11.90
CA TYR A 167 7.00 -20.29 10.83
C TYR A 167 7.82 -20.34 9.54
N ASP A 168 7.70 -21.42 8.80
CA ASP A 168 8.25 -21.49 7.44
C ASP A 168 7.38 -20.64 6.51
N VAL A 169 8.01 -19.66 5.90
CA VAL A 169 7.43 -18.79 4.87
C VAL A 169 8.26 -18.82 3.57
N ALA A 170 9.02 -19.92 3.36
CA ALA A 170 9.92 -20.04 2.22
C ALA A 170 9.16 -20.18 0.90
N ASN A 171 8.11 -21.00 0.88
CA ASN A 171 7.31 -21.27 -0.30
C ASN A 171 5.87 -21.67 0.05
N TYR A 172 5.03 -21.77 -0.97
CA TYR A 172 3.62 -22.12 -0.84
C TYR A 172 3.34 -23.47 -0.15
N TYR A 173 4.21 -24.46 -0.37
CA TYR A 173 3.97 -25.82 0.14
C TYR A 173 4.31 -25.99 1.62
N THR A 174 5.22 -25.18 2.13
CA THR A 174 5.70 -25.25 3.52
C THR A 174 5.19 -24.12 4.39
N GLN A 175 4.48 -23.16 3.81
CA GLN A 175 3.96 -22.01 4.54
C GLN A 175 3.10 -22.41 5.75
N GLY A 176 3.34 -21.73 6.88
CA GLY A 176 2.60 -21.95 8.12
C GLY A 176 3.04 -23.15 8.95
N ASN A 177 4.03 -23.92 8.49
CA ASN A 177 4.62 -24.95 9.33
C ASN A 177 5.47 -24.30 10.43
N VAL A 178 5.27 -24.72 11.68
CA VAL A 178 6.10 -24.29 12.81
C VAL A 178 7.48 -24.91 12.68
N THR A 179 8.52 -24.09 12.79
CA THR A 179 9.91 -24.53 12.60
C THR A 179 10.68 -24.66 13.90
N ALA A 180 10.27 -24.00 14.98
CA ALA A 180 10.79 -24.21 16.35
C ALA A 180 10.19 -23.20 17.33
#